data_c530c584de1e91219d07a4c9182e9d71
#
_entry.id   c530c584de1e91219d07a4c9182e9d71
#
_cell.length_a   1.000
_cell.length_b   1.000
_cell.length_c   1.000
_cell.angle_alpha   90.00
_cell.angle_beta   90.00
_cell.angle_gamma   90.00
#
_symmetry.space_group_name_H-M   'P 1'
#
loop_
_entity.id
_entity.type
_entity.pdbx_description
1 polymer ?
#
loop_
_entity_poly.entity_id
_entity_poly.type
_entity_poly.pdbx_seq_one_letter_code
_entity_poly.pdbx_strand_id
1 'polypeptide(L)'
;MKNPRDIIKRPVITERTSELMSNLTYVFEVDKRANKIEIRQAIEQIFKVKVTRVNTQIVPAKPKRYGRYSGYTSEWKKAFVTLSQDSKPLEFFETV
;
A
#
# COMPACT_ATOMS: atom_id res chain seq x y z
N MET A 1 -17.78 8.94 2.55
CA MET A 1 -16.55 8.17 2.31
C MET A 1 -15.49 9.08 1.72
N LYS A 2 -14.24 8.91 2.16
CA LYS A 2 -13.15 9.71 1.64
C LYS A 2 -12.91 9.39 0.16
N ASN A 3 -12.36 10.36 -0.55
CA ASN A 3 -11.94 10.14 -1.93
C ASN A 3 -10.95 8.98 -1.97
N PRO A 4 -11.12 8.00 -2.89
CA PRO A 4 -10.18 6.87 -2.98
C PRO A 4 -8.71 7.30 -3.09
N ARG A 5 -8.44 8.41 -3.77
CA ARG A 5 -7.06 8.92 -3.91
C ARG A 5 -6.48 9.42 -2.60
N ASP A 6 -7.34 9.82 -1.65
CA ASP A 6 -6.88 10.24 -0.33
C ASP A 6 -6.59 9.05 0.57
N ILE A 7 -7.20 7.89 0.28
CA ILE A 7 -6.99 6.66 1.04
C ILE A 7 -5.67 6.00 0.61
N ILE A 8 -5.44 5.90 -0.69
CA ILE A 8 -4.22 5.29 -1.24
C ILE A 8 -3.22 6.40 -1.55
N LYS A 9 -2.13 6.44 -0.81
CA LYS A 9 -1.14 7.51 -0.94
C LYS A 9 -0.13 7.23 -2.05
N ARG A 10 0.50 6.06 -2.02
CA ARG A 10 1.52 5.69 -3.02
C ARG A 10 1.81 4.20 -2.97
N PRO A 11 2.32 3.61 -4.06
CA PRO A 11 2.79 2.23 -4.02
C PRO A 11 4.12 2.14 -3.27
N VAL A 12 4.34 1.02 -2.59
CA VAL A 12 5.61 0.73 -1.93
C VAL A 12 6.34 -0.29 -2.80
N ILE A 13 7.43 0.15 -3.43
CA ILE A 13 8.18 -0.68 -4.37
C ILE A 13 9.59 -0.92 -3.83
N THR A 14 9.86 -2.17 -3.45
CA THR A 14 11.16 -2.62 -2.95
C THR A 14 11.44 -4.00 -3.57
N GLU A 15 12.62 -4.56 -3.32
CA GLU A 15 12.92 -5.92 -3.79
C GLU A 15 11.90 -6.92 -3.24
N ARG A 16 11.57 -6.80 -1.96
CA ARG A 16 10.62 -7.69 -1.31
C ARG A 16 9.21 -7.56 -1.90
N THR A 17 8.76 -6.33 -2.13
CA THR A 17 7.43 -6.12 -2.70
C THR A 17 7.38 -6.53 -4.16
N SER A 18 8.49 -6.40 -4.89
CA SER A 18 8.57 -6.86 -6.28
C SER A 18 8.37 -8.37 -6.39
N GLU A 19 8.89 -9.12 -5.42
CA GLU A 19 8.68 -10.56 -5.37
C GLU A 19 7.21 -10.91 -5.12
N LEU A 20 6.53 -10.13 -4.31
CA LEU A 20 5.11 -10.33 -4.01
C LEU A 20 4.23 -10.10 -5.24
N MET A 21 4.65 -9.26 -6.17
CA MET A 21 3.88 -8.99 -7.37
C MET A 21 3.67 -10.22 -8.25
N SER A 22 4.58 -11.18 -8.21
CA SER A 22 4.41 -12.43 -8.94
C SER A 22 3.21 -13.24 -8.44
N ASN A 23 2.78 -12.99 -7.21
CA ASN A 23 1.60 -13.60 -6.60
C ASN A 23 0.40 -12.65 -6.59
N LEU A 24 0.43 -11.63 -7.46
CA LEU A 24 -0.63 -10.62 -7.57
C LEU A 24 -0.87 -9.86 -6.27
N THR A 25 0.16 -9.75 -5.43
CA THR A 25 0.11 -9.00 -4.18
C THR A 25 0.89 -7.71 -4.33
N TYR A 26 0.21 -6.58 -4.09
CA TYR A 26 0.79 -5.26 -4.21
C TYR A 26 0.73 -4.56 -2.86
N VAL A 27 1.71 -3.72 -2.58
CA VAL A 27 1.82 -3.03 -1.30
C VAL A 27 1.67 -1.53 -1.52
N PHE A 28 0.84 -0.90 -0.70
CA PHE A 28 0.57 0.53 -0.77
C PHE A 28 0.73 1.18 0.59
N GLU A 29 1.20 2.43 0.59
CA GLU A 29 1.08 3.28 1.75
C GLU A 29 -0.32 3.87 1.71
N VAL A 30 -1.06 3.73 2.81
CA VAL A 30 -2.46 4.17 2.89
C VAL A 30 -2.67 5.10 4.08
N ASP A 31 -3.81 5.76 4.12
CA ASP A 31 -4.21 6.61 5.25
C ASP A 31 -4.31 5.74 6.50
N LYS A 32 -3.71 6.18 7.60
CA LYS A 32 -3.75 5.45 8.87
C LYS A 32 -5.16 5.19 9.37
N ARG A 33 -6.11 6.02 8.98
CA ARG A 33 -7.51 5.91 9.39
C ARG A 33 -8.32 4.97 8.51
N ALA A 34 -7.77 4.56 7.38
CA ALA A 34 -8.50 3.70 6.46
C ALA A 34 -8.57 2.26 7.00
N ASN A 35 -9.73 1.64 6.87
CA ASN A 35 -9.89 0.22 7.23
C ASN A 35 -9.76 -0.64 5.95
N LYS A 36 -9.80 -1.97 6.14
CA LYS A 36 -9.63 -2.90 5.01
C LYS A 36 -10.70 -2.75 3.94
N ILE A 37 -11.92 -2.47 4.34
CA ILE A 37 -13.04 -2.31 3.40
C ILE A 37 -12.84 -1.07 2.54
N GLU A 38 -12.46 0.05 3.17
CA GLU A 38 -12.19 1.29 2.44
C GLU A 38 -11.03 1.14 1.47
N ILE A 39 -9.96 0.47 1.90
CA ILE A 39 -8.77 0.23 1.06
C ILE A 39 -9.16 -0.63 -0.15
N ARG A 40 -9.90 -1.70 0.07
CA ARG A 40 -10.37 -2.57 -1.00
C ARG A 40 -11.19 -1.79 -2.02
N GLN A 41 -12.16 -1.03 -1.56
CA GLN A 41 -13.02 -0.23 -2.43
C GLN A 41 -12.21 0.81 -3.21
N ALA A 42 -11.24 1.45 -2.55
CA ALA A 42 -10.39 2.45 -3.19
C ALA A 42 -9.55 1.83 -4.31
N ILE A 43 -8.93 0.69 -4.05
CA ILE A 43 -8.10 0.00 -5.05
C ILE A 43 -8.96 -0.45 -6.23
N GLU A 44 -10.11 -1.05 -5.96
CA GLU A 44 -11.00 -1.52 -7.02
C GLU A 44 -11.49 -0.37 -7.89
N GLN A 45 -11.73 0.78 -7.27
CA GLN A 45 -12.24 1.96 -7.97
C GLN A 45 -11.15 2.66 -8.79
N ILE A 46 -9.95 2.79 -8.23
CA ILE A 46 -8.84 3.48 -8.90
C ILE A 46 -8.29 2.66 -10.06
N PHE A 47 -8.04 1.38 -9.83
CA PHE A 47 -7.38 0.51 -10.81
C PHE A 47 -8.32 -0.38 -11.59
N LYS A 48 -9.60 -0.38 -11.23
CA LYS A 48 -10.65 -1.19 -11.89
C LYS A 48 -10.28 -2.67 -11.92
N VAL A 49 -9.82 -3.16 -10.77
CA VAL A 49 -9.42 -4.55 -10.57
C VAL A 49 -10.26 -5.17 -9.47
N LYS A 50 -10.22 -6.50 -9.36
CA LYS A 50 -10.94 -7.22 -8.32
C LYS A 50 -9.96 -7.64 -7.24
N VAL A 51 -10.23 -7.23 -6.01
CA VAL A 51 -9.39 -7.51 -4.85
C VAL A 51 -9.96 -8.72 -4.10
N THR A 52 -9.12 -9.71 -3.84
CA THR A 52 -9.53 -10.92 -3.10
C THR A 52 -9.20 -10.82 -1.63
N ARG A 53 -8.12 -10.11 -1.28
CA ARG A 53 -7.66 -10.01 0.10
C ARG A 53 -6.97 -8.67 0.35
N VAL A 54 -7.17 -8.14 1.54
CA VAL A 54 -6.44 -6.96 2.01
C VAL A 54 -5.95 -7.24 3.41
N ASN A 55 -4.65 -7.10 3.63
CA ASN A 55 -4.04 -7.14 4.95
C ASN A 55 -3.39 -5.80 5.22
N THR A 56 -3.46 -5.34 6.45
CA THR A 56 -2.87 -4.06 6.84
C THR A 56 -1.85 -4.26 7.94
N GLN A 57 -0.85 -3.39 7.96
CA GLN A 57 0.19 -3.40 8.97
C GLN A 57 0.57 -1.96 9.29
N ILE A 58 0.68 -1.66 10.57
CA ILE A 58 1.18 -0.34 11.01
C ILE A 58 2.70 -0.43 11.07
N VAL A 59 3.36 0.48 10.36
CA VAL A 59 4.81 0.61 10.45
C VAL A 59 5.08 1.65 11.53
N PRO A 60 5.69 1.24 12.66
CA PRO A 60 5.86 2.16 13.79
C PRO A 60 6.89 3.25 13.47
N ALA A 61 6.76 4.37 14.16
CA ALA A 61 7.75 5.43 14.09
C ALA A 61 9.08 4.87 14.56
N LYS A 62 10.15 5.19 13.82
CA LYS A 62 11.50 4.72 14.14
C LYS A 62 12.36 5.92 14.55
N PRO A 63 13.25 5.75 15.54
CA PRO A 63 14.18 6.81 15.87
C PRO A 63 15.13 7.06 14.70
N LYS A 64 15.33 8.32 14.36
CA LYS A 64 16.28 8.72 13.33
C LYS A 64 17.23 9.76 13.90
N ARG A 65 18.49 9.64 13.55
CA ARG A 65 19.53 10.56 13.99
C ARG A 65 20.02 11.37 12.80
N TYR A 66 19.91 12.69 12.93
CA TYR A 66 20.41 13.62 11.92
C TYR A 66 21.47 14.51 12.55
N GLY A 67 22.72 14.03 12.56
CA GLY A 67 23.80 14.79 13.19
C GLY A 67 23.52 15.06 14.68
N ARG A 68 23.28 16.32 15.03
CA ARG A 68 23.00 16.73 16.40
C ARG A 68 21.55 16.49 16.83
N TYR A 69 20.68 16.20 15.87
CA TYR A 69 19.27 16.07 16.12
C TYR A 69 18.85 14.62 16.15
N SER A 70 18.03 14.28 17.11
CA SER A 70 17.38 12.98 17.13
C SER A 70 15.87 13.19 17.00
N GLY A 71 15.21 12.30 16.28
CA GLY A 71 13.79 12.40 16.07
C GLY A 71 13.24 11.04 15.63
N TYR A 72 11.98 11.02 15.27
CA TYR A 72 11.30 9.81 14.82
C TYR A 72 10.71 10.03 13.44
N THR A 73 10.75 8.97 12.61
CA THR A 73 9.97 8.98 11.38
C THR A 73 8.49 8.87 11.75
N SER A 74 7.62 9.38 10.89
CA SER A 74 6.20 9.26 11.13
C SER A 74 5.76 7.81 11.03
N GLU A 75 4.84 7.42 11.89
CA GLU A 75 4.13 6.15 11.78
C GLU A 75 3.28 6.17 10.52
N TRP A 76 3.22 5.03 9.82
CA TRP A 76 2.39 4.93 8.62
C TRP A 76 1.78 3.54 8.49
N LYS A 77 0.77 3.45 7.65
CA LYS A 77 0.03 2.21 7.44
C LYS A 77 0.34 1.64 6.06
N LYS A 78 0.63 0.36 6.04
CA LYS A 78 0.94 -0.39 4.83
C LYS A 78 -0.21 -1.36 4.56
N ALA A 79 -0.65 -1.44 3.32
CA ALA A 79 -1.70 -2.36 2.91
C ALA A 79 -1.14 -3.35 1.90
N PHE A 80 -1.34 -4.64 2.17
CA PHE A 80 -1.01 -5.72 1.23
C PHE A 80 -2.30 -6.11 0.53
N VAL A 81 -2.38 -5.80 -0.76
CA VAL A 81 -3.57 -6.02 -1.56
C VAL A 81 -3.32 -7.16 -2.54
N THR A 82 -4.10 -8.23 -2.43
CA THR A 82 -4.01 -9.38 -3.33
C THR A 82 -5.15 -9.32 -4.32
N LEU A 83 -4.81 -9.32 -5.60
CA LEU A 83 -5.80 -9.26 -6.69
C LEU A 83 -6.26 -10.64 -7.09
N SER A 84 -7.45 -10.69 -7.70
CA SER A 84 -7.96 -11.90 -8.31
C SER A 84 -7.06 -12.32 -9.47
N GLN A 85 -6.94 -13.61 -9.72
CA GLN A 85 -6.17 -14.14 -10.85
C GLN A 85 -6.66 -13.61 -12.20
N ASP A 86 -7.93 -13.19 -12.26
CA ASP A 86 -8.52 -12.65 -13.47
C ASP A 86 -8.21 -11.17 -13.67
N SER A 87 -7.62 -10.52 -12.67
CA SER A 87 -7.29 -9.10 -12.74
C SER A 87 -5.98 -8.88 -13.46
N LYS A 88 -5.90 -7.74 -14.17
CA LYS A 88 -4.65 -7.36 -14.83
C LYS A 88 -3.64 -6.86 -13.81
N PRO A 89 -2.34 -7.09 -14.03
CA PRO A 89 -1.31 -6.49 -13.18
C PRO A 89 -1.40 -4.98 -13.19
N LEU A 90 -1.02 -4.36 -12.10
CA LEU A 90 -1.02 -2.90 -12.00
C LEU A 90 0.18 -2.34 -12.76
N GLU A 91 -0.09 -1.54 -13.78
CA GLU A 91 0.92 -1.08 -14.73
C GLU A 91 2.09 -0.32 -14.11
N PHE A 92 1.83 0.49 -13.09
CA PHE A 92 2.90 1.31 -12.52
C PHE A 92 3.97 0.48 -11.80
N PHE A 93 3.72 -0.78 -11.51
CA PHE A 93 4.72 -1.67 -10.95
C PHE A 93 5.64 -2.27 -12.03
N GLU A 94 5.22 -2.25 -13.28
CA GLU A 94 6.00 -2.83 -14.37
C GLU A 94 7.18 -1.96 -14.78
N THR A 95 7.19 -0.70 -14.39
CA THR A 95 8.24 0.24 -14.76
C THR A 95 9.42 0.26 -13.80
N VAL A 96 9.44 -0.60 -12.84
CA VAL A 96 10.47 -0.62 -11.79
C VAL A 96 11.66 -1.47 -12.20
#